data_902f68518f048593d7b10aaa8837c9c7
#
_entry.id   902f68518f048593d7b10aaa8837c9c7
#
_cell.length_a   1.000
_cell.length_b   1.000
_cell.length_c   1.000
_cell.angle_alpha   90.00
_cell.angle_beta   90.00
_cell.angle_gamma   90.00
#
_symmetry.space_group_name_H-M   'P 1'
#
loop_
_entity.id
_entity.type
_entity.pdbx_description
1 polymer ?
#
loop_
_entity_poly.entity_id
_entity_poly.type
_entity_poly.pdbx_seq_one_letter_code
_entity_poly.pdbx_strand_id
1 'polypeptide(L)'
;MFESIQIQVNGQPRVCRVGATVGELLRELDITSERVAVELNLEILDRKEFDHRGIRDGDRLEILSFIGGGRPSTEAAPIASLQLGVKDGHE
;
A
#
# COMPACT_ATOMS: atom_id res chain seq x y z
N MET A 1 6.28 -0.53 25.58
CA MET A 1 5.08 -0.12 24.87
C MET A 1 5.44 0.84 23.75
N PHE A 2 4.84 0.70 22.60
CA PHE A 2 5.17 1.57 21.50
C PHE A 2 3.92 2.29 21.03
N GLU A 3 4.12 3.36 20.35
CA GLU A 3 3.03 4.17 19.85
C GLU A 3 2.59 3.70 18.50
N SER A 4 1.35 3.99 18.19
CA SER A 4 0.79 3.61 16.91
C SER A 4 0.10 4.81 16.28
N ILE A 5 -0.07 4.70 14.98
CA ILE A 5 -0.76 5.69 14.20
C ILE A 5 -1.84 4.99 13.41
N GLN A 6 -2.77 5.78 12.90
CA GLN A 6 -3.85 5.26 12.08
C GLN A 6 -3.68 5.73 10.65
N ILE A 7 -3.76 4.80 9.73
CA ILE A 7 -3.62 5.09 8.31
C ILE A 7 -4.75 4.38 7.57
N GLN A 8 -4.81 4.60 6.28
CA GLN A 8 -5.73 3.87 5.42
C GLN A 8 -4.92 3.15 4.36
N VAL A 9 -5.26 1.90 4.11
CA VAL A 9 -4.63 1.11 3.06
C VAL A 9 -5.74 0.62 2.17
N ASN A 10 -5.75 1.08 0.94
CA ASN A 10 -6.79 0.74 -0.03
C ASN A 10 -8.19 1.00 0.55
N GLY A 11 -8.31 2.13 1.24
CA GLY A 11 -9.59 2.53 1.79
C GLY A 11 -9.97 1.91 3.11
N GLN A 12 -9.12 1.06 3.66
CA GLN A 12 -9.42 0.37 4.91
C GLN A 12 -8.57 0.96 6.03
N PRO A 13 -9.16 1.24 7.19
CA PRO A 13 -8.36 1.74 8.30
C PRO A 13 -7.39 0.67 8.79
N ARG A 14 -6.23 1.11 9.19
CA ARG A 14 -5.22 0.19 9.68
C ARG A 14 -4.35 0.90 10.70
N VAL A 15 -4.00 0.18 11.75
CA VAL A 15 -3.07 0.68 12.76
C VAL A 15 -1.66 0.31 12.34
N CYS A 16 -0.75 1.23 12.52
CA CYS A 16 0.63 1.06 12.10
C CYS A 16 1.53 1.58 13.20
N ARG A 17 2.71 1.02 13.31
CA ARG A 17 3.67 1.46 14.31
C ARG A 17 4.27 2.80 13.90
N VAL A 18 4.46 3.69 14.86
CA VAL A 18 5.15 4.95 14.62
C VAL A 18 6.54 4.64 14.08
N GLY A 19 6.94 5.35 13.05
CA GLY A 19 8.28 5.17 12.48
C GLY A 19 8.38 4.13 11.41
N ALA A 20 7.28 3.43 11.10
CA ALA A 20 7.33 2.42 10.05
C ALA A 20 7.50 3.08 8.70
N THR A 21 8.20 2.39 7.81
CA THR A 21 8.33 2.82 6.43
C THR A 21 7.32 2.09 5.55
N VAL A 22 7.17 2.59 4.33
CA VAL A 22 6.31 1.91 3.36
C VAL A 22 6.79 0.47 3.15
N GLY A 23 8.11 0.28 3.03
CA GLY A 23 8.64 -1.06 2.85
C GLY A 23 8.32 -1.98 4.00
N GLU A 24 8.38 -1.46 5.21
CA GLU A 24 8.05 -2.28 6.36
C GLU A 24 6.58 -2.66 6.38
N LEU A 25 5.71 -1.73 5.99
CA LEU A 25 4.31 -2.04 5.91
C LEU A 25 4.04 -3.13 4.88
N LEU A 26 4.68 -3.04 3.73
CA LEU A 26 4.50 -4.07 2.71
C LEU A 26 4.93 -5.43 3.21
N ARG A 27 6.02 -5.49 3.95
CA ARG A 27 6.48 -6.76 4.51
C ARG A 27 5.50 -7.30 5.54
N GLU A 28 4.92 -6.43 6.34
CA GLU A 28 3.90 -6.87 7.29
C GLU A 28 2.68 -7.44 6.59
N LEU A 29 2.34 -6.88 5.44
CA LEU A 29 1.20 -7.36 4.67
C LEU A 29 1.56 -8.54 3.79
N ASP A 30 2.80 -9.00 3.86
CA ASP A 30 3.26 -10.12 3.06
C ASP A 30 3.18 -9.81 1.58
N ILE A 31 3.53 -8.60 1.21
CA ILE A 31 3.47 -8.14 -0.16
C ILE A 31 4.89 -7.94 -0.67
N THR A 32 5.17 -8.50 -1.84
CA THR A 32 6.46 -8.36 -2.49
C THR A 32 6.53 -7.01 -3.19
N SER A 33 7.50 -6.20 -2.81
CA SER A 33 7.54 -4.82 -3.31
C SER A 33 7.74 -4.73 -4.81
N GLU A 34 8.37 -5.73 -5.43
CA GLU A 34 8.55 -5.69 -6.88
C GLU A 34 7.28 -5.93 -7.64
N ARG A 35 6.22 -6.32 -6.97
CA ARG A 35 4.99 -6.66 -7.66
C ARG A 35 3.89 -5.66 -7.45
N VAL A 36 4.21 -4.52 -6.88
CA VAL A 36 3.18 -3.54 -6.56
C VAL A 36 3.64 -2.15 -6.92
N ALA A 37 2.66 -1.30 -7.18
CA ALA A 37 2.85 0.14 -7.20
C ALA A 37 2.18 0.70 -5.96
N VAL A 38 2.76 1.71 -5.38
CA VAL A 38 2.24 2.30 -4.16
C VAL A 38 2.04 3.79 -4.37
N GLU A 39 0.85 4.27 -4.01
CA GLU A 39 0.59 5.70 -3.91
C GLU A 39 0.49 6.06 -2.44
N LEU A 40 1.14 7.14 -2.09
CA LEU A 40 1.05 7.68 -0.74
C LEU A 40 0.47 9.07 -0.84
N ASN A 41 -0.73 9.24 -0.34
CA ASN A 41 -1.43 10.53 -0.42
C ASN A 41 -1.49 11.04 -1.84
N LEU A 42 -1.87 10.14 -2.77
CA LEU A 42 -2.06 10.45 -4.19
C LEU A 42 -0.76 10.68 -4.94
N GLU A 43 0.36 10.34 -4.35
CA GLU A 43 1.65 10.51 -4.97
C GLU A 43 2.27 9.14 -5.20
N ILE A 44 2.64 8.84 -6.43
CA ILE A 44 3.24 7.56 -6.74
C ILE A 44 4.66 7.54 -6.22
N LEU A 45 4.99 6.51 -5.47
CA LEU A 45 6.31 6.37 -4.90
C LEU A 45 7.21 5.52 -5.79
N ASP A 46 8.46 5.96 -5.91
CA ASP A 46 9.47 5.15 -6.54
C ASP A 46 9.79 3.98 -5.62
N ARG A 47 10.00 2.80 -6.20
CA ARG A 47 10.28 1.62 -5.38
C ARG A 47 11.48 1.82 -4.49
N LYS A 48 12.48 2.53 -4.98
CA LYS A 48 13.68 2.74 -4.17
C LYS A 48 13.43 3.64 -2.97
N GLU A 49 12.27 4.28 -2.91
CA GLU A 49 11.94 5.09 -1.74
C GLU A 49 11.21 4.31 -0.67
N PHE A 50 10.79 3.10 -0.97
CA PHE A 50 9.93 2.35 -0.03
C PHE A 50 10.59 2.21 1.35
N ASP A 51 11.87 1.94 1.39
CA ASP A 51 12.53 1.71 2.67
C ASP A 51 12.93 3.00 3.37
N HIS A 52 12.74 4.12 2.72
CA HIS A 52 13.11 5.41 3.29
C HIS A 52 11.91 6.29 3.59
N ARG A 53 10.76 5.98 3.02
CA ARG A 53 9.61 6.84 3.19
C ARG A 53 8.83 6.42 4.42
N GLY A 54 8.85 7.28 5.42
CA GLY A 54 8.11 7.03 6.66
C GLY A 54 6.63 7.27 6.48
N ILE A 55 5.84 6.55 7.25
CA ILE A 55 4.39 6.67 7.23
C ILE A 55 3.98 7.47 8.45
N ARG A 56 3.03 8.38 8.27
CA ARG A 56 2.56 9.26 9.32
C ARG A 56 1.09 9.04 9.57
N ASP A 57 0.66 9.45 10.76
CA ASP A 57 -0.73 9.36 11.13
C ASP A 57 -1.59 10.06 10.10
N GLY A 58 -2.65 9.41 9.68
CA GLY A 58 -3.57 9.96 8.70
C GLY A 58 -3.19 9.71 7.25
N ASP A 59 -2.06 9.09 7.01
CA ASP A 59 -1.65 8.82 5.64
C ASP A 59 -2.60 7.84 4.96
N ARG A 60 -2.67 7.98 3.64
CA ARG A 60 -3.49 7.10 2.81
C ARG A 60 -2.60 6.45 1.78
N LEU A 61 -2.62 5.12 1.79
CA LEU A 61 -1.84 4.35 0.84
C LEU A 61 -2.75 3.57 -0.06
N GLU A 62 -2.39 3.52 -1.33
CA GLU A 62 -3.05 2.64 -2.28
C GLU A 62 -2.02 1.74 -2.88
N ILE A 63 -2.28 0.45 -2.83
CA ILE A 63 -1.35 -0.56 -3.27
C ILE A 63 -2.00 -1.32 -4.40
N LEU A 64 -1.34 -1.29 -5.57
CA LEU A 64 -1.86 -1.96 -6.75
C LEU A 64 -0.93 -3.11 -7.10
N SER A 65 -1.48 -4.30 -7.22
CA SER A 65 -0.69 -5.46 -7.60
C SER A 65 -0.55 -5.57 -9.10
N PHE A 66 0.50 -6.21 -9.50
CA PHE A 66 0.76 -6.48 -10.91
C PHE A 66 0.70 -7.97 -11.15
N ILE A 67 0.16 -8.34 -12.31
CA ILE A 67 0.14 -9.74 -12.71
C ILE A 67 0.79 -9.86 -14.06
N GLY A 68 1.79 -10.74 -14.13
CA GLY A 68 2.47 -11.02 -15.39
C GLY A 68 2.61 -9.75 -16.21
N GLY A 69 3.41 -9.59 -17.09
CA GLY A 69 3.50 -8.45 -17.95
C GLY A 69 3.52 -7.08 -17.27
N GLY A 70 3.47 -7.01 -15.98
CA GLY A 70 3.52 -5.74 -15.28
C GLY A 70 2.25 -4.94 -15.29
N ARG A 71 1.14 -5.55 -15.63
CA ARG A 71 -0.14 -4.84 -15.63
C ARG A 71 -0.79 -4.91 -14.26
N PRO A 72 -1.39 -3.81 -13.81
CA PRO A 72 -2.12 -3.89 -12.55
C PRO A 72 -3.31 -4.81 -12.68
N SER A 73 -3.66 -5.45 -11.59
CA SER A 73 -4.79 -6.35 -11.61
C SER A 73 -5.57 -6.16 -10.33
N THR A 74 -6.85 -5.87 -10.49
CA THR A 74 -7.72 -5.77 -9.34
C THR A 74 -8.04 -7.14 -8.80
N GLU A 75 -7.93 -8.14 -9.63
CA GLU A 75 -8.23 -9.48 -9.18
C GLU A 75 -7.22 -9.97 -8.19
N ALA A 76 -5.98 -9.63 -8.43
CA ALA A 76 -4.95 -10.14 -7.58
C ALA A 76 -4.78 -9.29 -6.36
N ALA A 77 -5.51 -8.26 -6.26
CA ALA A 77 -5.32 -7.40 -5.12
C ALA A 77 -6.17 -7.88 -3.99
N PRO A 78 -5.83 -8.96 -3.44
CA PRO A 78 -6.59 -9.43 -2.31
C PRO A 78 -6.36 -8.52 -1.16
N ILE A 79 -5.50 -7.69 -1.41
CA ILE A 79 -5.31 -6.81 -0.38
C ILE A 79 -6.58 -6.09 -0.24
N ALA A 80 -6.80 -6.55 -0.40
CA ALA A 80 -7.75 -5.98 -0.60
C ALA A 80 -8.28 -5.47 -1.51
N SER A 81 -7.90 -5.79 -1.74
CA SER A 81 -8.37 -5.53 -2.38
C SER A 81 -8.73 -5.05 -2.96
N LEU A 82 -8.55 -5.03 -3.10
CA LEU A 82 -8.73 -4.45 -3.57
C LEU A 82 -9.42 -4.18 -4.19
N GLN A 83 -9.89 -4.19 -4.06
CA GLN A 83 -10.44 -3.76 -4.48
C GLN A 83 -10.69 -2.98 -4.71
N LEU A 84 -10.38 -2.83 -4.90
CA LEU A 84 -10.44 -1.94 -5.09
C LEU A 84 -10.76 -1.38 -5.58
N GLY A 85 -10.99 -1.49 -5.84
CA GLY A 85 -11.11 -0.80 -6.14
C GLY A 85 -11.49 -0.52 -6.75
N VAL A 86 -11.70 -0.55 -6.82
CA VAL A 86 -11.88 -0.09 -7.28
C VAL A 86 -12.40 0.33 -7.92
N LYS A 87 -12.51 0.55 -8.05
CA LYS A 87 -12.87 1.19 -8.49
C LYS A 87 -13.19 1.27 -9.36
N ASP A 88 -13.17 1.08 -9.55
CA ASP A 88 -13.33 1.04 -10.17
C ASP A 88 -13.42 0.74 -10.86
N GLY A 89 -13.46 0.40 -11.16
CA GLY A 89 -13.25 0.09 -11.57
C GLY A 89 -13.33 -0.42 -12.44
N HIS A 90 -13.35 -0.47 -12.79
CA HIS A 90 -13.21 -0.84 -13.29
C HIS A 90 -13.26 -1.09 -13.98
N GLU A 91 -13.18 -1.27 -14.37
CA GLU A 91 -12.94 -1.28 -14.75
C GLU A 91 -12.85 -1.51 -15.08
#